data_2b247620b0cb218f183bef8ef5b3af9a
#
_entry.id   2b247620b0cb218f183bef8ef5b3af9a
#
_cell.length_a   1.000
_cell.length_b   1.000
_cell.length_c   1.000
_cell.angle_alpha   90.00
_cell.angle_beta   90.00
_cell.angle_gamma   90.00
#
_symmetry.space_group_name_H-M   'P 1'
#
loop_
_entity.id
_entity.type
_entity.pdbx_description
1 polymer ?
#
loop_
_entity_poly.entity_id
_entity_poly.type
_entity_poly.pdbx_seq_one_letter_code
_entity_poly.pdbx_strand_id
1 'polypeptide(L)'
;MEFFVIISSMTKVFSGIRPSGKLHLGNYLGAIKNWIELQNEADKAIFAVVDYHGITTPFDPKTYPQQVADTVLDYLAAGVNPDKALLIRQSKVPQHTELAWIFNTITPVSWLDRLPTYKEQLEKSSKYNHMGLLDYPVLMAADILVYKSNLVPVGEDQMPHIDLTNEIAKKFNSMFGETFEPVKAKLTEGARIMSLQDTSKKMSKTGDEGIALSDDPDTIRAKIKKAVTDSGKDILFNEDTKPAISNLITIYHLLSVKEIKNIEAMY
;
A
#
# COMPACT_ATOMS: atom_id res chain seq x y z
N MET A 1 -26.16 31.08 24.76
CA MET A 1 -25.61 29.72 24.95
C MET A 1 -25.58 29.10 23.58
N GLU A 2 -24.46 29.32 22.84
CA GLU A 2 -24.28 28.78 21.51
C GLU A 2 -23.95 27.30 21.63
N PHE A 3 -24.83 26.46 21.11
CA PHE A 3 -24.54 25.04 20.96
C PHE A 3 -23.57 24.89 19.77
N PHE A 4 -22.28 24.76 20.05
CA PHE A 4 -21.34 24.23 19.08
C PHE A 4 -21.70 22.76 18.82
N VAL A 5 -22.44 22.50 17.76
CA VAL A 5 -22.56 21.17 17.20
C VAL A 5 -21.20 20.84 16.59
N ILE A 6 -20.39 20.07 17.32
CA ILE A 6 -19.19 19.46 16.74
C ILE A 6 -19.71 18.43 15.72
N ILE A 7 -19.84 18.86 14.48
CA ILE A 7 -20.04 17.91 13.37
C ILE A 7 -18.71 17.16 13.24
N SER A 8 -18.64 15.98 13.85
CA SER A 8 -17.55 15.05 13.58
C SER A 8 -17.60 14.76 12.08
N SER A 9 -16.56 15.14 11.34
CA SER A 9 -16.50 14.81 9.92
C SER A 9 -16.45 13.29 9.79
N MET A 10 -17.28 12.74 8.89
CA MET A 10 -17.32 11.30 8.62
C MET A 10 -15.93 10.81 8.20
N THR A 11 -15.45 9.75 8.82
CA THR A 11 -14.20 9.10 8.44
C THR A 11 -14.37 8.30 7.16
N LYS A 12 -13.79 8.78 6.08
CA LYS A 12 -13.82 8.14 4.77
C LYS A 12 -12.42 7.68 4.40
N VAL A 13 -12.26 6.37 4.28
CA VAL A 13 -10.99 5.74 3.98
C VAL A 13 -10.91 5.38 2.50
N PHE A 14 -9.77 5.66 1.89
CA PHE A 14 -9.40 5.11 0.58
C PHE A 14 -8.04 4.42 0.67
N SER A 15 -7.89 3.27 0.07
CA SER A 15 -6.60 2.64 -0.16
C SER A 15 -6.65 1.71 -1.36
N GLY A 16 -5.48 1.37 -1.91
CA GLY A 16 -5.44 0.48 -3.07
C GLY A 16 -4.08 -0.20 -3.25
N ILE A 17 -4.11 -1.37 -3.88
CA ILE A 17 -2.90 -2.12 -4.23
C ILE A 17 -2.88 -2.35 -5.74
N ARG A 18 -1.69 -2.20 -6.33
CA ARG A 18 -1.44 -2.49 -7.74
C ARG A 18 -1.49 -4.01 -8.00
N PRO A 19 -2.19 -4.47 -9.05
CA PRO A 19 -2.24 -5.89 -9.41
C PRO A 19 -0.98 -6.31 -10.18
N SER A 20 0.19 -6.20 -9.55
CA SER A 20 1.51 -6.46 -10.15
C SER A 20 2.06 -7.84 -9.75
N GLY A 21 1.24 -8.87 -9.79
CA GLY A 21 1.56 -10.25 -9.39
C GLY A 21 0.86 -10.65 -8.09
N LYS A 22 1.14 -11.86 -7.60
CA LYS A 22 0.52 -12.43 -6.40
C LYS A 22 0.76 -11.56 -5.18
N LEU A 23 -0.26 -11.33 -4.36
CA LEU A 23 -0.09 -10.68 -3.08
C LEU A 23 0.72 -11.57 -2.14
N HIS A 24 1.61 -10.98 -1.39
CA HIS A 24 2.48 -11.67 -0.46
C HIS A 24 2.25 -11.20 0.98
N LEU A 25 2.83 -11.91 1.92
CA LEU A 25 2.68 -11.67 3.35
C LEU A 25 3.00 -10.20 3.75
N GLY A 26 3.99 -9.58 3.10
CA GLY A 26 4.29 -8.16 3.32
C GLY A 26 3.15 -7.22 2.89
N ASN A 27 2.38 -7.55 1.84
CA ASN A 27 1.18 -6.79 1.47
C ASN A 27 0.06 -6.98 2.49
N TYR A 28 -0.11 -8.20 2.99
CA TYR A 28 -1.10 -8.51 4.02
C TYR A 28 -0.81 -7.74 5.31
N LEU A 29 0.39 -7.90 5.85
CA LEU A 29 0.78 -7.28 7.12
C LEU A 29 0.93 -5.75 7.02
N GLY A 30 1.41 -5.26 5.87
CA GLY A 30 1.63 -3.83 5.66
C GLY A 30 0.38 -3.03 5.26
N ALA A 31 -0.63 -3.67 4.69
CA ALA A 31 -1.81 -2.96 4.20
C ALA A 31 -3.13 -3.66 4.55
N ILE A 32 -3.35 -4.92 4.11
CA ILE A 32 -4.67 -5.55 4.13
C ILE A 32 -5.15 -5.78 5.57
N LYS A 33 -4.28 -6.14 6.49
CA LYS A 33 -4.61 -6.29 7.91
C LYS A 33 -5.21 -5.00 8.49
N ASN A 34 -4.62 -3.85 8.17
CA ASN A 34 -5.16 -2.55 8.57
C ASN A 34 -6.51 -2.23 7.90
N TRP A 35 -6.71 -2.70 6.66
CA TRP A 35 -8.01 -2.52 5.98
C TRP A 35 -9.13 -3.28 6.68
N ILE A 36 -8.83 -4.50 7.16
CA ILE A 36 -9.80 -5.34 7.90
C ILE A 36 -10.24 -4.64 9.20
N GLU A 37 -9.36 -3.90 9.85
CA GLU A 37 -9.70 -3.08 11.02
C GLU A 37 -10.52 -1.86 10.59
N LEU A 38 -10.01 -1.09 9.61
CA LEU A 38 -10.62 0.14 9.12
C LEU A 38 -12.02 -0.06 8.51
N GLN A 39 -12.31 -1.20 7.88
CA GLN A 39 -13.66 -1.49 7.38
C GLN A 39 -14.72 -1.59 8.49
N ASN A 40 -14.29 -1.78 9.75
CA ASN A 40 -15.18 -1.83 10.90
C ASN A 40 -15.27 -0.50 11.67
N GLU A 41 -14.24 0.37 11.52
CA GLU A 41 -14.09 1.60 12.28
C GLU A 41 -14.55 2.84 11.49
N ALA A 42 -14.34 2.83 10.17
CA ALA A 42 -14.65 3.97 9.33
C ALA A 42 -16.14 4.03 8.96
N ASP A 43 -16.66 5.23 8.78
CA ASP A 43 -18.02 5.45 8.27
C ASP A 43 -18.16 4.98 6.82
N LYS A 44 -17.07 5.05 6.06
CA LYS A 44 -16.97 4.54 4.68
C LYS A 44 -15.55 4.10 4.38
N ALA A 45 -15.39 2.85 3.95
CA ALA A 45 -14.12 2.32 3.49
C ALA A 45 -14.22 1.92 2.00
N ILE A 46 -13.20 2.32 1.22
CA ILE A 46 -13.09 2.01 -0.21
C ILE A 46 -11.71 1.41 -0.44
N PHE A 47 -11.68 0.16 -0.92
CA PHE A 47 -10.45 -0.54 -1.26
C PHE A 47 -10.42 -0.85 -2.74
N ALA A 48 -9.37 -0.40 -3.42
CA ALA A 48 -9.26 -0.41 -4.87
C ALA A 48 -8.20 -1.40 -5.36
N VAL A 49 -8.51 -2.11 -6.44
CA VAL A 49 -7.47 -2.64 -7.32
C VAL A 49 -7.09 -1.51 -8.28
N VAL A 50 -5.92 -0.90 -8.05
CA VAL A 50 -5.49 0.29 -8.81
C VAL A 50 -4.73 -0.13 -10.07
N ASP A 51 -5.50 -0.61 -11.03
CA ASP A 51 -4.99 -1.23 -12.25
C ASP A 51 -4.37 -0.21 -13.25
N TYR A 52 -4.75 1.04 -13.25
CA TYR A 52 -4.02 2.08 -13.99
C TYR A 52 -2.63 2.32 -13.41
N HIS A 53 -2.48 2.34 -12.09
CA HIS A 53 -1.15 2.41 -11.47
C HIS A 53 -0.31 1.17 -11.77
N GLY A 54 -0.94 0.02 -11.95
CA GLY A 54 -0.23 -1.21 -12.28
C GLY A 54 0.45 -1.19 -13.65
N ILE A 55 -0.06 -0.43 -14.62
CA ILE A 55 0.52 -0.30 -15.96
C ILE A 55 1.59 0.79 -16.08
N THR A 56 1.89 1.53 -15.00
CA THR A 56 3.01 2.47 -14.97
C THR A 56 4.37 1.79 -14.81
N THR A 57 4.40 0.50 -14.59
CA THR A 57 5.58 -0.36 -14.50
C THR A 57 5.45 -1.50 -15.50
N PRO A 58 6.53 -2.25 -15.81
CA PRO A 58 6.45 -3.36 -16.75
C PRO A 58 5.33 -4.34 -16.42
N PHE A 59 4.50 -4.65 -17.41
CA PHE A 59 3.40 -5.60 -17.28
C PHE A 59 3.24 -6.41 -18.58
N ASP A 60 2.67 -7.61 -18.49
CA ASP A 60 2.27 -8.41 -19.64
C ASP A 60 0.77 -8.22 -19.90
N PRO A 61 0.38 -7.60 -21.03
CA PRO A 61 -1.04 -7.37 -21.36
C PRO A 61 -1.89 -8.63 -21.40
N LYS A 62 -1.29 -9.81 -21.65
CA LYS A 62 -2.00 -11.09 -21.75
C LYS A 62 -2.40 -11.62 -20.37
N THR A 63 -1.53 -11.49 -19.39
CA THR A 63 -1.76 -12.01 -18.04
C THR A 63 -2.34 -10.95 -17.08
N TYR A 64 -2.23 -9.68 -17.41
CA TYR A 64 -2.65 -8.58 -16.56
C TYR A 64 -4.14 -8.63 -16.14
N PRO A 65 -5.11 -8.94 -17.02
CA PRO A 65 -6.51 -9.07 -16.61
C PRO A 65 -6.73 -10.13 -15.53
N GLN A 66 -5.99 -11.25 -15.60
CA GLN A 66 -6.06 -12.30 -14.58
C GLN A 66 -5.44 -11.83 -13.27
N GLN A 67 -4.32 -11.10 -13.29
CA GLN A 67 -3.70 -10.53 -12.08
C GLN A 67 -4.64 -9.56 -11.36
N VAL A 68 -5.45 -8.79 -12.11
CA VAL A 68 -6.48 -7.93 -11.52
C VAL A 68 -7.55 -8.76 -10.80
N ALA A 69 -8.03 -9.84 -11.40
CA ALA A 69 -9.02 -10.72 -10.81
C ALA A 69 -8.46 -11.44 -9.57
N ASP A 70 -7.24 -11.97 -9.66
CA ASP A 70 -6.56 -12.63 -8.55
C ASP A 70 -6.37 -11.69 -7.35
N THR A 71 -6.05 -10.41 -7.61
CA THR A 71 -5.92 -9.41 -6.54
C THR A 71 -7.24 -9.19 -5.78
N VAL A 72 -8.38 -9.20 -6.47
CA VAL A 72 -9.70 -9.14 -5.82
C VAL A 72 -9.96 -10.38 -4.96
N LEU A 73 -9.63 -11.57 -5.49
CA LEU A 73 -9.77 -12.82 -4.74
C LEU A 73 -8.89 -12.84 -3.49
N ASP A 74 -7.65 -12.35 -3.61
CA ASP A 74 -6.74 -12.22 -2.48
C ASP A 74 -7.30 -11.26 -1.39
N TYR A 75 -7.94 -10.15 -1.77
CA TYR A 75 -8.59 -9.24 -0.81
C TYR A 75 -9.71 -9.94 -0.04
N LEU A 76 -10.59 -10.63 -0.76
CA LEU A 76 -11.71 -11.35 -0.16
C LEU A 76 -11.21 -12.48 0.75
N ALA A 77 -10.25 -13.27 0.27
CA ALA A 77 -9.66 -14.38 1.04
C ALA A 77 -8.93 -13.89 2.29
N ALA A 78 -8.33 -12.70 2.24
CA ALA A 78 -7.66 -12.08 3.38
C ALA A 78 -8.62 -11.50 4.42
N GLY A 79 -9.93 -11.39 4.12
CA GLY A 79 -10.96 -10.94 5.08
C GLY A 79 -11.54 -9.55 4.80
N VAL A 80 -11.25 -8.94 3.64
CA VAL A 80 -11.98 -7.74 3.22
C VAL A 80 -13.41 -8.12 2.89
N ASN A 81 -14.36 -7.54 3.61
CA ASN A 81 -15.78 -7.88 3.52
C ASN A 81 -16.52 -6.84 2.64
N PRO A 82 -17.11 -7.26 1.49
CA PRO A 82 -17.85 -6.36 0.60
C PRO A 82 -19.16 -5.80 1.19
N ASP A 83 -19.67 -6.37 2.30
CA ASP A 83 -20.81 -5.80 3.02
C ASP A 83 -20.40 -4.61 3.91
N LYS A 84 -19.10 -4.45 4.19
CA LYS A 84 -18.54 -3.39 5.06
C LYS A 84 -17.71 -2.36 4.30
N ALA A 85 -17.08 -2.77 3.22
CA ALA A 85 -16.23 -1.92 2.41
C ALA A 85 -16.58 -2.03 0.92
N LEU A 86 -16.50 -0.91 0.23
CA LEU A 86 -16.67 -0.90 -1.22
C LEU A 86 -15.36 -1.39 -1.88
N LEU A 87 -15.45 -2.50 -2.62
CA LEU A 87 -14.36 -2.97 -3.46
C LEU A 87 -14.54 -2.43 -4.87
N ILE A 88 -13.53 -1.78 -5.41
CA ILE A 88 -13.56 -1.22 -6.75
C ILE A 88 -12.36 -1.65 -7.58
N ARG A 89 -12.56 -1.67 -8.89
CA ARG A 89 -11.49 -1.66 -9.87
C ARG A 89 -11.37 -0.25 -10.43
N GLN A 90 -10.21 0.37 -10.31
CA GLN A 90 -9.96 1.77 -10.67
C GLN A 90 -10.41 2.10 -12.11
N SER A 91 -10.07 1.25 -13.08
CA SER A 91 -10.43 1.46 -14.49
C SER A 91 -11.94 1.33 -14.80
N LYS A 92 -12.75 0.89 -13.83
CA LYS A 92 -14.21 0.82 -13.97
C LYS A 92 -14.92 2.07 -13.46
N VAL A 93 -14.16 3.03 -12.93
CA VAL A 93 -14.66 4.32 -12.45
C VAL A 93 -13.92 5.43 -13.21
N PRO A 94 -14.45 5.88 -14.37
CA PRO A 94 -13.76 6.86 -15.24
C PRO A 94 -13.41 8.17 -14.55
N GLN A 95 -14.14 8.54 -13.50
CA GLN A 95 -13.93 9.77 -12.74
C GLN A 95 -12.53 9.89 -12.14
N HIS A 96 -11.83 8.79 -11.90
CA HIS A 96 -10.44 8.81 -11.47
C HIS A 96 -9.55 9.54 -12.50
N THR A 97 -9.68 9.17 -13.77
CA THR A 97 -8.88 9.78 -14.85
C THR A 97 -9.41 11.14 -15.27
N GLU A 98 -10.71 11.37 -15.20
CA GLU A 98 -11.31 12.69 -15.45
C GLU A 98 -10.82 13.72 -14.44
N LEU A 99 -10.86 13.38 -13.14
CA LEU A 99 -10.36 14.27 -12.09
C LEU A 99 -8.84 14.43 -12.15
N ALA A 100 -8.09 13.36 -12.47
CA ALA A 100 -6.66 13.44 -12.67
C ALA A 100 -6.30 14.41 -13.80
N TRP A 101 -7.04 14.41 -14.91
CA TRP A 101 -6.84 15.37 -15.98
C TRP A 101 -7.04 16.82 -15.52
N ILE A 102 -8.10 17.08 -14.74
CA ILE A 102 -8.35 18.41 -14.17
C ILE A 102 -7.18 18.81 -13.24
N PHE A 103 -6.73 17.90 -12.38
CA PHE A 103 -5.60 18.16 -11.49
C PHE A 103 -4.30 18.41 -12.23
N ASN A 104 -4.08 17.73 -13.35
CA ASN A 104 -2.92 17.97 -14.23
C ASN A 104 -2.86 19.41 -14.76
N THR A 105 -4.01 20.05 -15.02
CA THR A 105 -4.03 21.43 -15.50
C THR A 105 -3.63 22.46 -14.44
N ILE A 106 -3.62 22.07 -13.17
CA ILE A 106 -3.29 22.96 -12.05
C ILE A 106 -2.02 22.56 -11.30
N THR A 107 -1.46 21.36 -11.54
CA THR A 107 -0.28 20.84 -10.84
C THR A 107 0.99 21.20 -11.59
N PRO A 108 1.91 22.01 -11.01
CA PRO A 108 3.20 22.29 -11.63
C PRO A 108 4.05 21.03 -11.76
N VAL A 109 4.72 20.84 -12.91
CA VAL A 109 5.65 19.71 -13.15
C VAL A 109 6.74 19.66 -12.08
N SER A 110 7.22 20.80 -11.60
CA SER A 110 8.23 20.88 -10.55
C SER A 110 7.82 20.27 -9.21
N TRP A 111 6.51 20.10 -8.95
CA TRP A 111 6.04 19.38 -7.77
C TRP A 111 6.29 17.88 -7.90
N LEU A 112 6.13 17.35 -9.09
CA LEU A 112 6.31 15.93 -9.41
C LEU A 112 7.80 15.56 -9.46
N ASP A 113 8.62 16.42 -10.05
CA ASP A 113 10.08 16.21 -10.12
C ASP A 113 10.77 16.16 -8.75
N ARG A 114 10.15 16.73 -7.71
CA ARG A 114 10.69 16.72 -6.34
C ARG A 114 10.44 15.39 -5.63
N LEU A 115 9.48 14.59 -6.10
CA LEU A 115 9.12 13.34 -5.43
C LEU A 115 10.27 12.34 -5.50
N PRO A 116 10.71 11.78 -4.35
CA PRO A 116 11.82 10.82 -4.31
C PRO A 116 11.58 9.60 -5.19
N THR A 117 10.34 9.10 -5.20
CA THR A 117 9.93 7.89 -5.93
C THR A 117 10.11 8.00 -7.44
N TYR A 118 9.94 9.18 -8.04
CA TYR A 118 10.20 9.39 -9.47
C TYR A 118 11.69 9.18 -9.80
N LYS A 119 12.57 9.81 -9.01
CA LYS A 119 14.03 9.69 -9.19
C LYS A 119 14.52 8.26 -9.00
N GLU A 120 14.08 7.60 -7.94
CA GLU A 120 14.42 6.20 -7.66
C GLU A 120 14.00 5.25 -8.79
N GLN A 121 12.84 5.48 -9.40
CA GLN A 121 12.38 4.65 -10.51
C GLN A 121 13.18 4.89 -11.78
N LEU A 122 13.59 6.12 -12.07
CA LEU A 122 14.48 6.44 -13.19
C LEU A 122 15.86 5.79 -13.05
N GLU A 123 16.41 5.76 -11.84
CA GLU A 123 17.68 5.10 -11.54
C GLU A 123 17.58 3.58 -11.76
N LYS A 124 16.45 2.96 -11.38
CA LYS A 124 16.22 1.52 -11.57
C LYS A 124 16.07 1.13 -13.04
N SER A 125 15.48 1.97 -13.85
CA SER A 125 15.30 1.71 -15.29
C SER A 125 14.95 2.96 -16.08
N SER A 126 15.93 3.49 -16.81
CA SER A 126 15.73 4.62 -17.74
C SER A 126 14.77 4.31 -18.89
N LYS A 127 14.51 3.02 -19.19
CA LYS A 127 13.58 2.57 -20.25
C LYS A 127 12.11 2.88 -19.94
N TYR A 128 11.77 3.10 -18.67
CA TYR A 128 10.41 3.38 -18.22
C TYR A 128 10.15 4.86 -17.91
N ASN A 129 10.99 5.74 -18.44
CA ASN A 129 10.75 7.17 -18.35
C ASN A 129 9.64 7.59 -19.33
N HIS A 130 8.41 7.56 -18.86
CA HIS A 130 7.21 7.95 -19.61
C HIS A 130 6.27 8.79 -18.72
N MET A 131 5.33 9.50 -19.37
CA MET A 131 4.42 10.40 -18.67
C MET A 131 3.68 9.76 -17.49
N GLY A 132 3.21 8.51 -17.63
CA GLY A 132 2.53 7.82 -16.53
C GLY A 132 3.39 7.59 -15.29
N LEU A 133 4.74 7.48 -15.45
CA LEU A 133 5.64 7.40 -14.30
C LEU A 133 5.80 8.76 -13.61
N LEU A 134 5.81 9.85 -14.35
CA LEU A 134 5.86 11.21 -13.80
C LEU A 134 4.51 11.58 -13.16
N ASP A 135 3.42 11.20 -13.80
CA ASP A 135 2.07 11.71 -13.53
C ASP A 135 1.26 10.87 -12.52
N TYR A 136 1.68 9.62 -12.23
CA TYR A 136 0.90 8.75 -11.33
C TYR A 136 0.59 9.38 -9.94
N PRO A 137 1.39 10.28 -9.37
CA PRO A 137 1.04 10.91 -8.10
C PRO A 137 -0.20 11.82 -8.19
N VAL A 138 -0.44 12.43 -9.37
CA VAL A 138 -1.66 13.20 -9.64
C VAL A 138 -2.86 12.26 -9.76
N LEU A 139 -2.71 11.12 -10.43
CA LEU A 139 -3.75 10.09 -10.46
C LEU A 139 -4.05 9.55 -9.05
N MET A 140 -3.03 9.34 -8.20
CA MET A 140 -3.23 8.94 -6.81
C MET A 140 -4.01 10.00 -6.01
N ALA A 141 -3.70 11.29 -6.21
CA ALA A 141 -4.49 12.37 -5.60
C ALA A 141 -5.96 12.33 -6.05
N ALA A 142 -6.20 12.08 -7.34
CA ALA A 142 -7.55 11.94 -7.88
C ALA A 142 -8.26 10.70 -7.31
N ASP A 143 -7.58 9.57 -7.14
CA ASP A 143 -8.13 8.35 -6.53
C ASP A 143 -8.69 8.62 -5.12
N ILE A 144 -7.97 9.40 -4.34
CA ILE A 144 -8.33 9.74 -2.96
C ILE A 144 -9.47 10.77 -2.94
N LEU A 145 -9.30 11.84 -3.72
CA LEU A 145 -10.16 13.03 -3.64
C LEU A 145 -11.50 12.84 -4.35
N VAL A 146 -11.62 11.97 -5.36
CA VAL A 146 -12.89 11.70 -6.05
C VAL A 146 -13.96 11.15 -5.10
N TYR A 147 -13.56 10.46 -4.04
CA TYR A 147 -14.45 9.95 -2.98
C TYR A 147 -14.56 10.88 -1.79
N LYS A 148 -13.88 12.04 -1.82
CA LYS A 148 -13.71 12.92 -0.67
C LYS A 148 -13.21 12.17 0.57
N SER A 149 -12.27 11.25 0.36
CA SER A 149 -11.64 10.51 1.44
C SER A 149 -10.72 11.42 2.23
N ASN A 150 -10.78 11.33 3.55
CA ASN A 150 -10.02 12.17 4.47
C ASN A 150 -9.02 11.36 5.32
N LEU A 151 -8.97 10.03 5.12
CA LEU A 151 -8.03 9.15 5.80
C LEU A 151 -7.47 8.11 4.81
N VAL A 152 -6.14 8.00 4.75
CA VAL A 152 -5.45 7.05 3.87
C VAL A 152 -4.43 6.26 4.68
N PRO A 153 -4.59 4.94 4.83
CA PRO A 153 -3.59 4.09 5.47
C PRO A 153 -2.40 3.92 4.53
N VAL A 154 -1.23 4.35 4.96
CA VAL A 154 0.00 4.34 4.16
C VAL A 154 1.23 4.02 5.00
N GLY A 155 2.28 3.51 4.36
CA GLY A 155 3.62 3.48 4.92
C GLY A 155 4.29 4.87 4.86
N GLU A 156 5.34 5.07 5.63
CA GLU A 156 6.08 6.34 5.69
C GLU A 156 6.61 6.78 4.32
N ASP A 157 6.98 5.85 3.46
CA ASP A 157 7.47 6.11 2.10
C ASP A 157 6.40 6.78 1.19
N GLN A 158 5.12 6.73 1.58
CA GLN A 158 4.01 7.35 0.85
C GLN A 158 3.65 8.75 1.35
N MET A 159 4.26 9.24 2.43
CA MET A 159 3.96 10.57 2.97
C MET A 159 4.12 11.69 1.94
N PRO A 160 5.17 11.71 1.07
CA PRO A 160 5.28 12.74 0.04
C PRO A 160 4.11 12.78 -0.95
N HIS A 161 3.44 11.64 -1.18
CA HIS A 161 2.24 11.58 -2.04
C HIS A 161 0.99 12.14 -1.35
N ILE A 162 0.86 11.94 -0.03
CA ILE A 162 -0.22 12.55 0.76
C ILE A 162 -0.02 14.06 0.84
N ASP A 163 1.21 14.53 1.02
CA ASP A 163 1.52 15.95 1.01
C ASP A 163 1.18 16.59 -0.35
N LEU A 164 1.57 15.94 -1.45
CA LEU A 164 1.19 16.39 -2.80
C LEU A 164 -0.33 16.40 -2.99
N THR A 165 -1.05 15.38 -2.51
CA THR A 165 -2.50 15.32 -2.57
C THR A 165 -3.13 16.53 -1.87
N ASN A 166 -2.62 16.91 -0.70
CA ASN A 166 -3.08 18.08 0.04
C ASN A 166 -2.71 19.40 -0.65
N GLU A 167 -1.53 19.49 -1.27
CA GLU A 167 -1.14 20.67 -2.09
C GLU A 167 -2.09 20.85 -3.29
N ILE A 168 -2.43 19.76 -3.98
CA ILE A 168 -3.38 19.77 -5.10
C ILE A 168 -4.79 20.17 -4.62
N ALA A 169 -5.28 19.56 -3.53
CA ALA A 169 -6.57 19.87 -2.95
C ALA A 169 -6.67 21.35 -2.55
N LYS A 170 -5.65 21.88 -1.88
CA LYS A 170 -5.57 23.30 -1.49
C LYS A 170 -5.59 24.22 -2.71
N LYS A 171 -4.83 23.89 -3.74
CA LYS A 171 -4.80 24.69 -4.97
C LYS A 171 -6.14 24.67 -5.70
N PHE A 172 -6.76 23.49 -5.80
CA PHE A 172 -8.09 23.35 -6.36
C PHE A 172 -9.12 24.19 -5.60
N ASN A 173 -9.15 24.07 -4.27
CA ASN A 173 -10.06 24.84 -3.42
C ASN A 173 -9.89 26.35 -3.59
N SER A 174 -8.65 26.82 -3.73
CA SER A 174 -8.38 28.26 -3.94
C SER A 174 -8.91 28.80 -5.27
N MET A 175 -9.02 27.93 -6.29
CA MET A 175 -9.49 28.31 -7.63
C MET A 175 -10.99 28.15 -7.82
N PHE A 176 -11.57 27.09 -7.21
CA PHE A 176 -12.94 26.64 -7.49
C PHE A 176 -13.86 26.66 -6.26
N GLY A 177 -13.36 27.07 -5.10
CA GLY A 177 -14.09 27.04 -3.82
C GLY A 177 -13.88 25.75 -3.03
N GLU A 178 -14.22 25.81 -1.74
CA GLU A 178 -14.03 24.70 -0.80
C GLU A 178 -14.74 23.42 -1.25
N THR A 179 -13.97 22.44 -1.71
CA THR A 179 -14.46 21.17 -2.28
C THR A 179 -13.89 19.96 -1.58
N PHE A 180 -12.59 20.00 -1.28
CA PHE A 180 -11.84 18.89 -0.69
C PHE A 180 -11.35 19.24 0.72
N GLU A 181 -11.61 18.34 1.67
CA GLU A 181 -11.02 18.40 3.02
C GLU A 181 -9.56 17.92 2.99
N PRO A 182 -8.73 18.36 3.95
CA PRO A 182 -7.38 17.81 4.09
C PRO A 182 -7.39 16.31 4.34
N VAL A 183 -6.50 15.60 3.64
CA VAL A 183 -6.31 14.16 3.78
C VAL A 183 -5.27 13.88 4.87
N LYS A 184 -5.60 12.99 5.80
CA LYS A 184 -4.69 12.52 6.86
C LYS A 184 -4.11 11.16 6.48
N ALA A 185 -2.82 10.99 6.71
CA ALA A 185 -2.20 9.67 6.67
C ALA A 185 -2.49 8.94 8.01
N LYS A 186 -2.93 7.69 7.93
CA LYS A 186 -2.86 6.74 9.04
C LYS A 186 -1.61 5.90 8.79
N LEU A 187 -0.52 6.20 9.48
CA LEU A 187 0.67 5.38 9.37
C LEU A 187 0.33 3.97 9.84
N THR A 188 0.54 3.02 8.94
CA THR A 188 0.35 1.62 9.28
C THR A 188 1.57 1.16 10.08
N GLU A 189 1.35 0.62 11.25
CA GLU A 189 2.38 -0.10 12.02
C GLU A 189 2.78 -1.40 11.32
N GLY A 190 2.70 -1.41 9.98
CA GLY A 190 3.14 -2.52 9.16
C GLY A 190 4.65 -2.63 9.27
N ALA A 191 5.12 -3.59 10.04
CA ALA A 191 6.51 -3.95 10.05
C ALA A 191 6.98 -4.09 8.60
N ARG A 192 8.11 -3.49 8.31
CA ARG A 192 8.77 -3.60 7.00
C ARG A 192 9.25 -5.04 6.85
N ILE A 193 8.39 -5.91 6.32
CA ILE A 193 8.73 -7.30 6.09
C ILE A 193 9.78 -7.38 4.98
N MET A 194 10.92 -7.97 5.31
CA MET A 194 12.05 -8.10 4.41
C MET A 194 11.97 -9.41 3.62
N SER A 195 12.69 -9.46 2.49
CA SER A 195 12.86 -10.68 1.69
C SER A 195 13.40 -11.83 2.56
N LEU A 196 12.90 -13.03 2.33
CA LEU A 196 13.42 -14.23 2.99
C LEU A 196 14.82 -14.63 2.52
N GLN A 197 15.27 -14.11 1.37
CA GLN A 197 16.56 -14.43 0.76
C GLN A 197 17.59 -13.31 0.91
N ASP A 198 17.13 -12.07 1.11
CA ASP A 198 18.00 -10.89 1.20
C ASP A 198 17.35 -9.84 2.10
N THR A 199 17.75 -9.79 3.35
CA THR A 199 17.19 -8.89 4.36
C THR A 199 17.54 -7.41 4.15
N SER A 200 18.35 -7.07 3.16
CA SER A 200 18.55 -5.68 2.74
C SER A 200 17.40 -5.15 1.87
N LYS A 201 16.56 -6.05 1.32
CA LYS A 201 15.46 -5.73 0.43
C LYS A 201 14.11 -6.03 1.08
N LYS A 202 13.10 -5.22 0.75
CA LYS A 202 11.71 -5.52 1.12
C LYS A 202 11.24 -6.80 0.42
N MET A 203 10.36 -7.56 1.07
CA MET A 203 9.67 -8.69 0.45
C MET A 203 9.01 -8.24 -0.84
N SER A 204 9.23 -8.99 -1.91
CA SER A 204 8.72 -8.66 -3.25
C SER A 204 7.82 -9.74 -3.80
N LYS A 205 7.07 -9.41 -4.86
CA LYS A 205 6.15 -10.33 -5.56
C LYS A 205 6.86 -11.26 -6.54
N THR A 206 8.17 -11.11 -6.72
CA THR A 206 8.97 -11.86 -7.70
C THR A 206 9.86 -12.90 -7.00
N GLY A 207 9.94 -14.08 -7.61
CA GLY A 207 10.81 -15.17 -7.15
C GLY A 207 10.41 -15.82 -5.83
N ASP A 208 11.37 -16.54 -5.22
CA ASP A 208 11.22 -17.22 -3.92
C ASP A 208 11.49 -16.29 -2.71
N GLU A 209 11.50 -14.98 -2.95
CA GLU A 209 11.87 -13.98 -1.93
C GLU A 209 10.76 -13.71 -0.91
N GLY A 210 9.52 -14.11 -1.22
CA GLY A 210 8.36 -13.86 -0.37
C GLY A 210 7.38 -15.02 -0.36
N ILE A 211 6.55 -15.05 0.69
CA ILE A 211 5.44 -15.98 0.83
C ILE A 211 4.21 -15.32 0.18
N ALA A 212 3.69 -15.92 -0.91
CA ALA A 212 2.43 -15.49 -1.49
C ALA A 212 1.25 -15.93 -0.59
N LEU A 213 0.18 -15.12 -0.55
CA LEU A 213 -1.02 -15.48 0.21
C LEU A 213 -1.68 -16.75 -0.35
N SER A 214 -1.46 -17.05 -1.63
CA SER A 214 -1.96 -18.23 -2.32
C SER A 214 -0.98 -19.42 -2.33
N ASP A 215 0.16 -19.34 -1.62
CA ASP A 215 1.08 -20.48 -1.51
C ASP A 215 0.45 -21.59 -0.65
N ASP A 216 0.61 -22.83 -1.10
CA ASP A 216 0.22 -24.00 -0.32
C ASP A 216 1.18 -24.25 0.87
N PRO A 217 0.75 -25.04 1.89
CA PRO A 217 1.57 -25.25 3.09
C PRO A 217 2.96 -25.86 2.83
N ASP A 218 3.13 -26.68 1.80
CA ASP A 218 4.42 -27.29 1.51
C ASP A 218 5.36 -26.30 0.83
N THR A 219 4.83 -25.46 -0.04
CA THR A 219 5.54 -24.31 -0.62
C THR A 219 5.98 -23.33 0.47
N ILE A 220 5.11 -22.97 1.43
CA ILE A 220 5.46 -22.10 2.55
C ILE A 220 6.59 -22.73 3.38
N ARG A 221 6.49 -24.02 3.74
CA ARG A 221 7.56 -24.73 4.49
C ARG A 221 8.88 -24.74 3.74
N ALA A 222 8.85 -24.95 2.42
CA ALA A 222 10.05 -24.97 1.59
C ALA A 222 10.71 -23.58 1.56
N LYS A 223 9.93 -22.50 1.43
CA LYS A 223 10.43 -21.11 1.44
C LYS A 223 11.03 -20.73 2.79
N ILE A 224 10.37 -21.05 3.89
CA ILE A 224 10.90 -20.80 5.24
C ILE A 224 12.20 -21.59 5.49
N LYS A 225 12.28 -22.87 5.07
CA LYS A 225 13.53 -23.66 5.20
C LYS A 225 14.70 -23.11 4.41
N LYS A 226 14.43 -22.40 3.31
CA LYS A 226 15.45 -21.74 2.47
C LYS A 226 15.75 -20.31 2.91
N ALA A 227 15.00 -19.77 3.88
CA ALA A 227 15.22 -18.40 4.34
C ALA A 227 16.65 -18.23 4.89
N VAL A 228 17.22 -17.07 4.60
CA VAL A 228 18.54 -16.71 5.14
C VAL A 228 18.43 -16.59 6.66
N THR A 229 19.43 -17.11 7.36
CA THR A 229 19.62 -16.98 8.81
C THR A 229 21.05 -16.56 9.09
N ASP A 230 21.38 -16.26 10.34
CA ASP A 230 22.77 -16.02 10.76
C ASP A 230 23.46 -17.33 11.17
N SER A 231 24.75 -17.25 11.44
CA SER A 231 25.59 -18.37 11.90
C SER A 231 25.51 -18.58 13.43
N GLY A 232 24.74 -17.77 14.15
CA GLY A 232 24.58 -17.87 15.60
C GLY A 232 23.69 -19.04 16.01
N LYS A 233 23.73 -19.38 17.30
CA LYS A 233 22.86 -20.41 17.88
C LYS A 233 21.65 -19.84 18.60
N ASP A 234 21.70 -18.54 18.93
CA ASP A 234 20.69 -17.88 19.73
C ASP A 234 19.63 -17.25 18.85
N ILE A 235 18.36 -17.48 19.15
CA ILE A 235 17.21 -16.86 18.49
C ILE A 235 16.82 -15.62 19.30
N LEU A 236 17.44 -14.48 18.95
CA LEU A 236 17.22 -13.20 19.58
C LEU A 236 16.84 -12.13 18.54
N PHE A 237 15.94 -11.24 18.93
CA PHE A 237 15.55 -10.11 18.11
C PHE A 237 16.59 -8.98 18.22
N ASN A 238 17.30 -8.73 17.15
CA ASN A 238 18.20 -7.61 17.00
C ASN A 238 18.36 -7.28 15.51
N GLU A 239 17.74 -6.18 15.07
CA GLU A 239 17.71 -5.82 13.65
C GLU A 239 19.09 -5.49 13.08
N ASP A 240 20.01 -4.98 13.90
CA ASP A 240 21.35 -4.59 13.47
C ASP A 240 22.29 -5.79 13.30
N THR A 241 22.25 -6.72 14.26
CA THR A 241 23.21 -7.84 14.30
C THR A 241 22.64 -9.15 13.79
N LYS A 242 21.31 -9.31 13.80
CA LYS A 242 20.57 -10.53 13.41
C LYS A 242 19.35 -10.18 12.52
N PRO A 243 19.52 -9.43 11.42
CA PRO A 243 18.38 -8.94 10.61
C PRO A 243 17.52 -10.09 10.05
N ALA A 244 18.10 -11.22 9.69
CA ALA A 244 17.39 -12.36 9.14
C ALA A 244 16.48 -13.05 10.17
N ILE A 245 17.01 -13.35 11.35
CA ILE A 245 16.24 -13.93 12.46
C ILE A 245 15.20 -12.93 12.96
N SER A 246 15.54 -11.64 13.09
CA SER A 246 14.62 -10.59 13.49
C SER A 246 13.44 -10.47 12.53
N ASN A 247 13.66 -10.59 11.21
CA ASN A 247 12.59 -10.61 10.21
C ASN A 247 11.63 -11.81 10.41
N LEU A 248 12.16 -13.00 10.69
CA LEU A 248 11.34 -14.19 10.97
C LEU A 248 10.55 -14.04 12.29
N ILE A 249 11.19 -13.51 13.33
CA ILE A 249 10.53 -13.21 14.62
C ILE A 249 9.41 -12.18 14.42
N THR A 250 9.66 -11.12 13.63
CA THR A 250 8.67 -10.10 13.29
C THR A 250 7.46 -10.71 12.57
N ILE A 251 7.69 -11.56 11.57
CA ILE A 251 6.62 -12.27 10.87
C ILE A 251 5.81 -13.13 11.86
N TYR A 252 6.48 -13.88 12.73
CA TYR A 252 5.83 -14.71 13.71
C TYR A 252 5.02 -13.91 14.74
N HIS A 253 5.60 -12.82 15.26
CA HIS A 253 4.92 -11.86 16.16
C HIS A 253 3.63 -11.32 15.54
N LEU A 254 3.69 -10.79 14.33
CA LEU A 254 2.56 -10.15 13.65
C LEU A 254 1.44 -11.12 13.28
N LEU A 255 1.77 -12.40 13.02
CA LEU A 255 0.77 -13.43 12.71
C LEU A 255 0.19 -14.08 13.94
N SER A 256 0.98 -14.29 15.00
CA SER A 256 0.56 -15.00 16.22
C SER A 256 0.07 -14.10 17.34
N VAL A 257 0.30 -12.79 17.23
CA VAL A 257 0.04 -11.77 18.28
C VAL A 257 0.81 -12.07 19.58
N LYS A 258 1.85 -12.91 19.53
CA LYS A 258 2.72 -13.21 20.67
C LYS A 258 3.77 -12.12 20.82
N GLU A 259 4.06 -11.71 22.04
CA GLU A 259 5.16 -10.80 22.33
C GLU A 259 6.51 -11.39 21.88
N ILE A 260 7.41 -10.53 21.35
CA ILE A 260 8.73 -10.94 20.85
C ILE A 260 9.51 -11.73 21.90
N LYS A 261 9.52 -11.25 23.15
CA LYS A 261 10.20 -11.95 24.28
C LYS A 261 9.68 -13.37 24.51
N ASN A 262 8.39 -13.58 24.30
CA ASN A 262 7.79 -14.90 24.44
C ASN A 262 8.19 -15.82 23.28
N ILE A 263 8.37 -15.26 22.09
CA ILE A 263 8.86 -16.01 20.92
C ILE A 263 10.32 -16.43 21.14
N GLU A 264 11.18 -15.51 21.59
CA GLU A 264 12.59 -15.81 21.93
C GLU A 264 12.71 -16.92 22.98
N ALA A 265 11.84 -16.92 23.99
CA ALA A 265 11.83 -17.92 25.06
C ALA A 265 11.34 -19.31 24.62
N MET A 266 10.78 -19.44 23.40
CA MET A 266 10.32 -20.74 22.86
C MET A 266 11.43 -21.56 22.21
N TYR A 267 12.52 -20.93 21.89
CA TYR A 267 13.65 -21.48 21.14
C TYR A 267 15.00 -21.27 21.86
#